data_222589f4f99f98c56c6549b48de4b4cc
#
_entry.id   222589f4f99f98c56c6549b48de4b4cc
#
_cell.length_a   1.000
_cell.length_b   1.000
_cell.length_c   1.000
_cell.angle_alpha   90.00
_cell.angle_beta   90.00
_cell.angle_gamma   90.00
#
_symmetry.space_group_name_H-M   'P 1'
#
loop_
_entity.id
_entity.type
_entity.pdbx_description
1 polymer ?
#
loop_
_entity_poly.entity_id
_entity_poly.type
_entity_poly.pdbx_seq_one_letter_code
_entity_poly.pdbx_strand_id
1 'polypeptide(L)'
;MRIMPAGNVDTEYGECIYLNKSKIISHLTISDTILIIVVVFVIIFSSLLSYRKLTNNDIAVIEIDGDCRSISLAKDTLIDLGNGMTIEVKNGKVRVKESDCQQKICVKHGWIKFDNDVIVCIPNKTIIYVSHRGDMDYITQ
;
A
#
# COMPACT_ATOMS: atom_id res chain seq x y z
N MET A 1 45.17 -27.82 -56.92
CA MET A 1 44.00 -27.90 -56.04
C MET A 1 44.47 -27.50 -54.65
N ARG A 2 44.30 -26.21 -54.24
CA ARG A 2 44.76 -25.69 -52.94
C ARG A 2 43.52 -25.54 -52.05
N ILE A 3 43.50 -26.29 -50.95
CA ILE A 3 42.48 -26.20 -49.94
C ILE A 3 42.85 -25.06 -49.00
N MET A 4 41.99 -24.03 -48.92
CA MET A 4 42.10 -22.95 -47.93
C MET A 4 41.58 -23.44 -46.58
N PRO A 5 42.24 -23.14 -45.45
CA PRO A 5 41.71 -23.46 -44.14
C PRO A 5 40.59 -22.45 -43.77
N ALA A 6 39.53 -22.98 -43.23
CA ALA A 6 38.40 -22.25 -42.66
C ALA A 6 38.88 -21.41 -41.46
N GLY A 7 38.77 -20.08 -41.61
CA GLY A 7 39.03 -19.14 -40.52
C GLY A 7 37.90 -19.24 -39.48
N ASN A 8 38.30 -19.35 -38.26
CA ASN A 8 37.45 -19.37 -37.06
C ASN A 8 36.76 -17.98 -36.89
N VAL A 9 35.46 -17.93 -37.04
CA VAL A 9 34.67 -16.68 -37.01
C VAL A 9 34.15 -16.36 -35.60
N ASP A 10 34.49 -17.15 -34.60
CA ASP A 10 33.78 -17.13 -33.32
C ASP A 10 34.44 -16.29 -32.19
N THR A 11 35.50 -15.54 -32.48
CA THR A 11 36.27 -14.81 -31.45
C THR A 11 36.15 -13.28 -31.48
N GLU A 12 35.48 -12.69 -32.47
CA GLU A 12 35.47 -11.22 -32.61
C GLU A 12 34.25 -10.49 -32.02
N TYR A 13 33.17 -11.20 -31.74
CA TYR A 13 31.94 -10.60 -31.16
C TYR A 13 31.96 -10.41 -29.64
N GLY A 14 32.87 -11.06 -28.93
CA GLY A 14 32.93 -11.01 -27.45
C GLY A 14 33.62 -9.76 -26.89
N GLU A 15 34.53 -9.14 -27.64
CA GLU A 15 35.32 -8.03 -27.09
C GLU A 15 34.68 -6.64 -27.25
N CYS A 16 33.79 -6.46 -28.20
CA CYS A 16 33.15 -5.14 -28.39
C CYS A 16 32.10 -4.78 -27.33
N ILE A 17 31.54 -5.76 -26.65
CA ILE A 17 30.51 -5.51 -25.62
C ILE A 17 31.15 -5.18 -24.25
N TYR A 18 32.32 -5.74 -23.97
CA TYR A 18 32.99 -5.54 -22.68
C TYR A 18 33.72 -4.21 -22.54
N LEU A 19 34.16 -3.59 -23.66
CA LEU A 19 34.89 -2.33 -23.63
C LEU A 19 34.00 -1.10 -23.42
N ASN A 20 32.69 -1.20 -23.61
CA ASN A 20 31.80 -0.05 -23.44
C ASN A 20 31.28 0.13 -21.99
N LYS A 21 31.35 -0.92 -21.15
CA LYS A 21 30.87 -0.85 -19.75
C LYS A 21 31.87 -0.14 -18.83
N SER A 22 33.15 -0.23 -19.10
CA SER A 22 34.18 0.44 -18.29
C SER A 22 34.40 1.92 -18.67
N LYS A 23 33.99 2.35 -19.85
CA LYS A 23 34.21 3.72 -20.34
C LYS A 23 33.12 4.70 -19.85
N ILE A 24 31.96 4.20 -19.46
CA ILE A 24 30.87 5.04 -18.91
C ILE A 24 31.15 5.45 -17.46
N ILE A 25 31.94 4.67 -16.73
CA ILE A 25 32.21 4.94 -15.30
C ILE A 25 33.40 5.87 -15.09
N SER A 26 34.29 6.03 -16.07
CA SER A 26 35.54 6.80 -15.93
C SER A 26 35.41 8.31 -16.14
N HIS A 27 34.25 8.81 -16.55
CA HIS A 27 33.99 10.25 -16.74
C HIS A 27 33.04 10.85 -15.70
N LEU A 28 32.65 10.07 -14.69
CA LEU A 28 31.88 10.61 -13.56
C LEU A 28 32.81 11.49 -12.73
N THR A 29 32.74 12.78 -12.94
CA THR A 29 33.41 13.76 -12.08
C THR A 29 32.77 13.75 -10.69
N ILE A 30 33.50 14.15 -9.65
CA ILE A 30 32.98 14.20 -8.27
C ILE A 30 31.68 15.00 -8.23
N SER A 31 31.55 16.06 -9.03
CA SER A 31 30.32 16.86 -9.13
C SER A 31 29.14 16.08 -9.69
N ASP A 32 29.36 15.16 -10.64
CA ASP A 32 28.32 14.33 -11.26
C ASP A 32 27.78 13.28 -10.26
N THR A 33 28.70 12.70 -9.47
CA THR A 33 28.34 11.77 -8.39
C THR A 33 27.48 12.45 -7.32
N ILE A 34 27.84 13.67 -6.94
CA ILE A 34 27.07 14.46 -5.96
C ILE A 34 25.68 14.76 -6.52
N LEU A 35 25.56 15.14 -7.80
CA LEU A 35 24.29 15.42 -8.44
C LEU A 35 23.39 14.20 -8.46
N ILE A 36 23.93 13.01 -8.80
CA ILE A 36 23.17 11.75 -8.79
C ILE A 36 22.65 11.44 -7.38
N ILE A 37 23.49 11.60 -6.34
CA ILE A 37 23.09 11.35 -4.94
C ILE A 37 21.96 12.31 -4.54
N VAL A 38 22.04 13.59 -4.91
CA VAL A 38 21.00 14.58 -4.60
C VAL A 38 19.68 14.21 -5.29
N VAL A 39 19.71 13.85 -6.57
CA VAL A 39 18.52 13.45 -7.33
C VAL A 39 17.86 12.21 -6.71
N VAL A 40 18.65 11.18 -6.41
CA VAL A 40 18.15 9.96 -5.74
C VAL A 40 17.54 10.28 -4.39
N PHE A 41 18.17 11.14 -3.60
CA PHE A 41 17.66 11.57 -2.30
C PHE A 41 16.33 12.31 -2.43
N VAL A 42 16.18 13.23 -3.40
CA VAL A 42 14.93 13.95 -3.68
C VAL A 42 13.82 13.00 -4.09
N ILE A 43 14.12 12.00 -4.93
CA ILE A 43 13.13 11.01 -5.37
C ILE A 43 12.64 10.17 -4.18
N ILE A 44 13.56 9.67 -3.33
CA ILE A 44 13.21 8.89 -2.15
C ILE A 44 12.40 9.73 -1.17
N PHE A 45 12.82 10.96 -0.91
CA PHE A 45 12.13 11.87 -0.01
C PHE A 45 10.72 12.23 -0.49
N SER A 46 10.57 12.53 -1.78
CA SER A 46 9.27 12.77 -2.42
C SER A 46 8.36 11.54 -2.35
N SER A 47 8.92 10.34 -2.58
CA SER A 47 8.18 9.08 -2.47
C SER A 47 7.67 8.85 -1.04
N LEU A 48 8.50 9.09 -0.02
CA LEU A 48 8.11 8.94 1.38
C LEU A 48 7.00 9.93 1.80
N LEU A 49 7.06 11.18 1.31
CA LEU A 49 6.01 12.17 1.56
C LEU A 49 4.69 11.78 0.89
N SER A 50 4.75 11.28 -0.35
CA SER A 50 3.58 10.81 -1.08
C SER A 50 2.94 9.58 -0.43
N TYR A 51 3.74 8.67 0.09
CA TYR A 51 3.25 7.48 0.77
C TYR A 51 2.41 7.82 2.02
N ARG A 52 2.79 8.86 2.77
CA ARG A 52 2.01 9.32 3.94
C ARG A 52 0.67 9.93 3.56
N LYS A 53 0.56 10.53 2.37
CA LYS A 53 -0.67 11.20 1.93
C LYS A 53 -1.73 10.23 1.40
N LEU A 54 -1.32 9.08 0.83
CA LEU A 54 -2.26 8.09 0.32
C LEU A 54 -3.06 7.36 1.42
N THR A 55 -2.54 7.36 2.65
CA THR A 55 -3.15 6.59 3.77
C THR A 55 -4.27 7.34 4.48
N ASN A 56 -4.51 8.62 4.15
CA ASN A 56 -5.41 9.49 4.93
C ASN A 56 -6.83 9.64 4.38
N ASN A 57 -7.17 8.99 3.27
CA ASN A 57 -8.50 9.13 2.65
C ASN A 57 -9.40 7.92 2.89
N ASP A 58 -8.93 6.93 3.62
CA ASP A 58 -9.71 5.73 3.92
C ASP A 58 -10.80 6.06 4.95
N ILE A 59 -11.98 5.53 4.72
CA ILE A 59 -13.11 5.62 5.63
C ILE A 59 -13.54 4.21 6.02
N ALA A 60 -13.94 4.05 7.27
CA ALA A 60 -14.68 2.87 7.70
C ALA A 60 -16.17 3.14 7.57
N VAL A 61 -16.87 2.28 6.89
CA VAL A 61 -18.32 2.30 6.83
C VAL A 61 -18.83 1.27 7.84
N ILE A 62 -19.73 1.73 8.69
CA ILE A 62 -20.37 0.93 9.71
C ILE A 62 -21.85 0.90 9.39
N GLU A 63 -22.37 -0.27 9.12
CA GLU A 63 -23.78 -0.52 8.92
C GLU A 63 -24.37 -1.17 10.17
N ILE A 64 -25.38 -0.57 10.76
CA ILE A 64 -26.08 -1.07 11.94
C ILE A 64 -27.56 -1.11 11.64
N ASP A 65 -28.14 -2.31 11.61
CA ASP A 65 -29.58 -2.53 11.37
C ASP A 65 -30.13 -1.83 10.11
N GLY A 66 -29.25 -1.63 9.09
CA GLY A 66 -29.55 -0.91 7.84
C GLY A 66 -29.16 0.56 7.82
N ASP A 67 -28.77 1.14 8.95
CA ASP A 67 -28.24 2.51 9.01
C ASP A 67 -26.74 2.54 8.73
N CYS A 68 -26.32 3.27 7.69
CA CYS A 68 -24.92 3.42 7.31
C CYS A 68 -24.29 4.66 7.94
N ARG A 69 -23.18 4.52 8.62
CA ARG A 69 -22.36 5.61 9.16
C ARG A 69 -20.93 5.49 8.67
N SER A 70 -20.35 6.59 8.19
CA SER A 70 -18.95 6.64 7.77
C SER A 70 -18.08 7.33 8.80
N ILE A 71 -16.92 6.74 9.08
CA ILE A 71 -15.92 7.26 10.01
C ILE A 71 -14.59 7.41 9.27
N SER A 72 -13.92 8.56 9.43
CA SER A 72 -12.58 8.77 8.88
C SER A 72 -11.54 7.98 9.66
N LEU A 73 -10.71 7.20 8.96
CA LEU A 73 -9.58 6.46 9.55
C LEU A 73 -8.34 7.35 9.79
N ALA A 74 -8.40 8.62 9.37
CA ALA A 74 -7.28 9.55 9.54
C ALA A 74 -7.02 9.97 11.00
N LYS A 75 -8.00 9.82 11.88
CA LYS A 75 -7.91 10.25 13.27
C LYS A 75 -8.13 9.06 14.21
N ASP A 76 -7.20 8.86 15.12
CA ASP A 76 -7.34 7.86 16.17
C ASP A 76 -8.51 8.23 17.07
N THR A 77 -9.48 7.33 17.20
CA THR A 77 -10.69 7.57 17.98
C THR A 77 -11.27 6.26 18.52
N LEU A 78 -12.05 6.38 19.57
CA LEU A 78 -12.80 5.28 20.17
C LEU A 78 -14.26 5.67 20.14
N ILE A 79 -15.10 4.82 19.57
CA ILE A 79 -16.52 5.10 19.32
C ILE A 79 -17.34 3.98 19.92
N ASP A 80 -18.26 4.36 20.80
CA ASP A 80 -19.30 3.48 21.28
C ASP A 80 -20.52 3.58 20.36
N LEU A 81 -20.97 2.44 19.84
CA LEU A 81 -22.11 2.38 18.91
C LEU A 81 -23.46 2.34 19.62
N GLY A 82 -23.48 2.23 20.97
CA GLY A 82 -24.71 2.17 21.76
C GLY A 82 -25.46 0.84 21.69
N ASN A 83 -24.97 -0.12 20.88
CA ASN A 83 -25.54 -1.49 20.76
C ASN A 83 -24.68 -2.56 21.48
N GLY A 84 -23.88 -2.14 22.48
CA GLY A 84 -22.96 -3.02 23.18
C GLY A 84 -21.66 -3.29 22.42
N MET A 85 -21.35 -2.51 21.38
CA MET A 85 -20.12 -2.61 20.62
C MET A 85 -19.31 -1.31 20.69
N THR A 86 -18.01 -1.46 20.96
CA THR A 86 -17.04 -0.36 20.92
C THR A 86 -16.04 -0.60 19.80
N ILE A 87 -15.86 0.41 18.94
CA ILE A 87 -14.92 0.40 17.84
C ILE A 87 -13.73 1.28 18.17
N GLU A 88 -12.55 0.82 17.82
CA GLU A 88 -11.30 1.56 17.93
C GLU A 88 -10.69 1.79 16.54
N VAL A 89 -10.42 3.06 16.22
CA VAL A 89 -9.64 3.49 15.05
C VAL A 89 -8.26 3.88 15.52
N LYS A 90 -7.23 3.31 14.92
CA LYS A 90 -5.84 3.62 15.25
C LYS A 90 -4.91 3.39 14.06
N ASN A 91 -4.06 4.37 13.76
CA ASN A 91 -3.07 4.31 12.67
C ASN A 91 -3.69 3.91 11.31
N GLY A 92 -4.84 4.47 10.95
CA GLY A 92 -5.52 4.16 9.70
C GLY A 92 -6.10 2.76 9.62
N LYS A 93 -6.40 2.13 10.77
CA LYS A 93 -7.00 0.79 10.90
C LYS A 93 -8.19 0.87 11.83
N VAL A 94 -9.14 -0.03 11.64
CA VAL A 94 -10.30 -0.15 12.51
C VAL A 94 -10.41 -1.57 13.06
N ARG A 95 -10.87 -1.70 14.30
CA ARG A 95 -11.22 -2.97 14.93
C ARG A 95 -12.42 -2.83 15.86
N VAL A 96 -13.07 -3.93 16.15
CA VAL A 96 -13.99 -4.03 17.27
C VAL A 96 -13.18 -4.30 18.52
N LYS A 97 -13.19 -3.37 19.47
CA LYS A 97 -12.48 -3.48 20.74
C LYS A 97 -13.26 -4.33 21.73
N GLU A 98 -14.57 -4.07 21.84
CA GLU A 98 -15.47 -4.77 22.73
C GLU A 98 -16.78 -5.07 22.01
N SER A 99 -17.42 -6.18 22.37
CA SER A 99 -18.73 -6.56 21.87
C SER A 99 -19.45 -7.41 22.92
N ASP A 100 -20.75 -7.20 23.03
CA ASP A 100 -21.62 -7.94 23.95
C ASP A 100 -22.04 -9.34 23.41
N CYS A 101 -21.58 -9.72 22.21
CA CYS A 101 -21.87 -11.00 21.60
C CYS A 101 -21.14 -12.15 22.31
N GLN A 102 -21.84 -13.30 22.51
CA GLN A 102 -21.33 -14.47 23.24
C GLN A 102 -19.99 -15.03 22.65
N GLN A 103 -19.86 -15.05 21.33
CA GLN A 103 -18.73 -15.69 20.68
C GLN A 103 -17.55 -14.74 20.48
N LYS A 104 -17.77 -13.42 20.51
CA LYS A 104 -16.75 -12.36 20.33
C LYS A 104 -15.89 -12.55 19.08
N ILE A 105 -16.46 -13.11 17.99
CA ILE A 105 -15.75 -13.37 16.74
C ILE A 105 -15.30 -12.03 16.12
N CYS A 106 -16.16 -11.00 16.14
CA CYS A 106 -15.85 -9.66 15.66
C CYS A 106 -14.63 -9.03 16.40
N VAL A 107 -14.49 -9.27 17.70
CA VAL A 107 -13.32 -8.83 18.49
C VAL A 107 -12.07 -9.63 18.12
N LYS A 108 -12.22 -10.95 17.93
CA LYS A 108 -11.12 -11.85 17.54
C LYS A 108 -10.60 -11.61 16.13
N HIS A 109 -11.42 -11.04 15.25
CA HIS A 109 -11.02 -10.72 13.88
C HIS A 109 -9.81 -9.76 13.85
N GLY A 110 -9.75 -8.84 14.82
CA GLY A 110 -8.62 -7.92 14.95
C GLY A 110 -8.72 -6.69 14.06
N TRP A 111 -7.57 -6.17 13.62
CA TRP A 111 -7.46 -4.94 12.84
C TRP A 111 -7.71 -5.17 11.36
N ILE A 112 -8.59 -4.37 10.75
CA ILE A 112 -8.81 -4.31 9.31
C ILE A 112 -8.34 -2.97 8.75
N LYS A 113 -7.83 -2.99 7.52
CA LYS A 113 -7.30 -1.81 6.81
C LYS A 113 -7.65 -1.79 5.32
N PHE A 114 -7.82 -2.93 4.70
CA PHE A 114 -7.97 -3.05 3.25
C PHE A 114 -9.44 -3.10 2.85
N ASP A 115 -9.75 -2.65 1.63
CA ASP A 115 -11.12 -2.59 1.09
C ASP A 115 -11.86 -3.93 1.08
N ASN A 116 -11.14 -5.04 1.11
CA ASN A 116 -11.74 -6.38 1.13
C ASN A 116 -11.94 -6.96 2.54
N ASP A 117 -11.48 -6.24 3.56
CA ASP A 117 -11.61 -6.68 4.93
C ASP A 117 -12.98 -6.26 5.49
N VAL A 118 -13.74 -7.22 5.98
CA VAL A 118 -15.08 -7.01 6.54
C VAL A 118 -15.20 -7.69 7.91
N ILE A 119 -15.70 -6.97 8.89
CA ILE A 119 -16.07 -7.51 10.19
C ILE A 119 -17.60 -7.58 10.26
N VAL A 120 -18.13 -8.77 10.52
CA VAL A 120 -19.58 -8.98 10.67
C VAL A 120 -19.90 -9.44 12.08
N CYS A 121 -20.87 -8.78 12.70
CA CYS A 121 -21.44 -9.19 13.98
C CYS A 121 -22.95 -9.42 13.82
N ILE A 122 -23.33 -10.69 13.61
CA ILE A 122 -24.73 -11.07 13.38
C ILE A 122 -25.64 -10.74 14.57
N PRO A 123 -25.26 -11.03 15.85
CA PRO A 123 -26.12 -10.72 16.99
C PRO A 123 -26.40 -9.21 17.12
N ASN A 124 -25.43 -8.37 16.80
CA ASN A 124 -25.57 -6.91 16.88
C ASN A 124 -25.95 -6.28 15.54
N LYS A 125 -26.26 -7.09 14.52
CA LYS A 125 -26.63 -6.66 13.15
C LYS A 125 -25.70 -5.57 12.61
N THR A 126 -24.40 -5.75 12.83
CA THR A 126 -23.38 -4.74 12.51
C THR A 126 -22.40 -5.31 11.48
N ILE A 127 -22.14 -4.54 10.43
CA ILE A 127 -21.14 -4.81 9.41
C ILE A 127 -20.17 -3.62 9.38
N ILE A 128 -18.87 -3.90 9.39
CA ILE A 128 -17.83 -2.89 9.33
C ILE A 128 -16.89 -3.25 8.18
N TYR A 129 -16.71 -2.34 7.25
CA TYR A 129 -15.78 -2.49 6.14
C TYR A 129 -15.04 -1.19 5.85
N VAL A 130 -13.87 -1.30 5.25
CA VAL A 130 -13.07 -0.16 4.83
C VAL A 130 -13.39 0.15 3.37
N SER A 131 -13.59 1.41 3.05
CA SER A 131 -13.82 1.89 1.67
C SER A 131 -13.04 3.17 1.42
N HIS A 132 -12.65 3.40 0.17
CA HIS A 132 -12.07 4.66 -0.23
C HIS A 132 -13.18 5.72 -0.42
N ARG A 133 -12.90 6.94 -0.05
CA ARG A 133 -13.85 8.06 -0.11
C ARG A 133 -14.45 8.33 -1.51
N GLY A 134 -13.86 7.73 -2.56
CA GLY A 134 -14.35 7.84 -3.94
C GLY A 134 -15.44 6.84 -4.33
N ASP A 135 -15.65 5.79 -3.56
CA ASP A 135 -16.61 4.71 -3.90
C ASP A 135 -18.05 4.95 -3.38
N MET A 136 -18.24 6.00 -2.59
CA MET A 136 -19.55 6.27 -1.96
C MET A 136 -20.60 6.89 -2.89
N ASP A 137 -20.23 7.33 -4.09
CA ASP A 137 -21.17 7.98 -5.03
C ASP A 137 -22.11 7.01 -5.75
N TYR A 138 -21.98 5.69 -5.55
CA TYR A 138 -22.77 4.69 -6.29
C TYR A 138 -23.88 4.02 -5.48
N ILE A 139 -24.09 4.36 -4.20
CA ILE A 139 -25.04 3.64 -3.32
C ILE A 139 -26.33 4.43 -3.06
N THR A 140 -26.50 5.60 -3.65
CA THR A 140 -27.78 6.35 -3.54
C THR A 140 -28.65 6.12 -4.77
N GLN A 141 -29.30 4.96 -4.82
CA GLN A 141 -30.58 4.78 -5.54
C GLN A 141 -31.47 3.85 -4.74
#